data_190fbcccfbbd145c653bd2cbd9a2ea18
#
_entry.id   190fbcccfbbd145c653bd2cbd9a2ea18
#
_cell.length_a   1.000
_cell.length_b   1.000
_cell.length_c   1.000
_cell.angle_alpha   90.00
_cell.angle_beta   90.00
_cell.angle_gamma   90.00
#
_symmetry.space_group_name_H-M   'P 1'
#
loop_
_entity.id
_entity.type
_entity.pdbx_description
1 polymer ?
#
loop_
_entity_poly.entity_id
_entity_poly.type
_entity_poly.pdbx_seq_one_letter_code
_entity_poly.pdbx_strand_id
1 'polypeptide(L)'
;MSMNIKYVNSNGQSANLNQYPYRMLISDILNDDLKNVQRLILQPNRDIPEVRMKVMKLGFKIVIEKIVFENNKYYEILVCDRLKTKEAINYSLDELEFGPYLLKNKDQLFADKWLNEIKKLEDIKKNTTVYQQLDQKIERIKNVLCL
;
A
#
# COMPACT_ATOMS: atom_id res chain seq x y z
N MET A 1 -9.02 11.68 5.14
CA MET A 1 -7.67 11.53 4.57
C MET A 1 -7.77 11.28 3.09
N SER A 2 -6.95 11.93 2.34
CA SER A 2 -6.93 11.85 0.89
C SER A 2 -5.84 10.89 0.42
N MET A 3 -6.08 10.26 -0.71
CA MET A 3 -5.10 9.47 -1.44
C MET A 3 -4.80 10.16 -2.75
N ASN A 4 -3.54 10.27 -3.11
CA ASN A 4 -3.16 10.75 -4.43
C ASN A 4 -3.26 9.60 -5.43
N ILE A 5 -4.07 9.78 -6.46
CA ILE A 5 -4.22 8.82 -7.54
C ILE A 5 -3.89 9.47 -8.87
N LYS A 6 -3.05 8.80 -9.61
CA LYS A 6 -2.83 9.05 -11.03
C LYS A 6 -3.23 7.82 -11.82
N TYR A 7 -3.95 7.99 -12.90
CA TYR A 7 -4.27 6.88 -13.81
C TYR A 7 -3.78 7.15 -15.23
N VAL A 8 -3.58 6.08 -15.96
CA VAL A 8 -3.27 6.11 -17.39
C VAL A 8 -4.27 5.24 -18.12
N ASN A 9 -4.96 5.80 -19.09
CA ASN A 9 -5.93 5.06 -19.91
C ASN A 9 -5.24 4.27 -21.05
N SER A 10 -6.04 3.53 -21.80
CA SER A 10 -5.56 2.73 -22.93
C SER A 10 -4.93 3.55 -24.07
N ASN A 11 -5.23 4.85 -24.15
CA ASN A 11 -4.66 5.77 -25.12
C ASN A 11 -3.38 6.46 -24.63
N GLY A 12 -2.86 6.09 -23.46
CA GLY A 12 -1.68 6.71 -22.86
C GLY A 12 -1.93 8.08 -22.20
N GLN A 13 -3.19 8.55 -22.16
CA GLN A 13 -3.55 9.79 -21.48
C GLN A 13 -3.56 9.59 -19.97
N SER A 14 -3.05 10.56 -19.23
CA SER A 14 -3.02 10.52 -17.77
C SER A 14 -3.83 11.66 -17.16
N ALA A 15 -4.45 11.38 -16.01
CA ALA A 15 -5.09 12.39 -15.18
C ALA A 15 -4.77 12.14 -13.70
N ASN A 16 -4.73 13.22 -12.94
CA ASN A 16 -4.56 13.17 -11.51
C ASN A 16 -5.92 13.32 -10.83
N LEU A 17 -6.26 12.37 -9.99
CA LEU A 17 -7.43 12.45 -9.11
C LEU A 17 -6.91 12.84 -7.72
N ASN A 18 -6.69 14.13 -7.52
CA ASN A 18 -6.23 14.63 -6.22
C ASN A 18 -7.42 14.82 -5.29
N GLN A 19 -7.27 14.37 -4.04
CA GLN A 19 -8.13 14.73 -2.91
C GLN A 19 -9.52 14.09 -2.82
N TYR A 20 -9.66 12.82 -3.18
CA TYR A 20 -10.87 12.10 -2.81
C TYR A 20 -10.73 11.42 -1.44
N PRO A 21 -11.79 11.36 -0.62
CA PRO A 21 -11.78 10.57 0.61
C PRO A 21 -11.55 9.08 0.27
N TYR A 22 -10.63 8.45 0.97
CA TYR A 22 -10.23 7.06 0.77
C TYR A 22 -11.38 6.06 0.57
N ARG A 23 -12.48 6.21 1.32
CA ARG A 23 -13.62 5.29 1.25
C ARG A 23 -14.45 5.44 -0.03
N MET A 24 -14.54 6.64 -0.59
CA MET A 24 -15.29 6.88 -1.83
C MET A 24 -14.54 6.39 -3.07
N LEU A 25 -13.22 6.47 -3.05
CA LEU A 25 -12.36 6.20 -4.20
C LEU A 25 -12.39 4.77 -4.68
N ILE A 26 -12.50 3.82 -3.77
CA ILE A 26 -12.29 2.42 -4.10
C ILE A 26 -13.59 1.73 -4.49
N SER A 27 -14.75 2.20 -4.04
CA SER A 27 -16.05 1.65 -4.43
C SER A 27 -16.68 2.35 -5.63
N ASP A 28 -16.54 3.65 -5.76
CA ASP A 28 -17.33 4.46 -6.70
C ASP A 28 -16.57 4.80 -7.99
N ILE A 29 -15.29 5.10 -7.92
CA ILE A 29 -14.47 5.40 -9.11
C ILE A 29 -14.15 4.15 -9.91
N LEU A 30 -14.15 3.00 -9.26
CA LEU A 30 -13.69 1.77 -9.87
C LEU A 30 -14.79 1.02 -10.63
N ASN A 31 -16.06 1.37 -10.48
CA ASN A 31 -17.13 0.64 -11.16
C ASN A 31 -17.46 1.18 -12.54
N ASP A 32 -17.41 2.46 -12.80
CA ASP A 32 -17.86 3.01 -14.09
C ASP A 32 -16.77 3.74 -14.90
N ASP A 33 -15.90 4.50 -14.26
CA ASP A 33 -14.92 5.34 -14.96
C ASP A 33 -13.60 4.63 -15.30
N LEU A 34 -13.33 3.48 -14.70
CA LEU A 34 -12.06 2.77 -14.87
C LEU A 34 -12.07 1.65 -15.92
N LYS A 35 -13.13 1.47 -16.67
CA LYS A 35 -13.17 0.41 -17.73
C LYS A 35 -12.00 0.51 -18.71
N ASN A 36 -11.54 1.72 -18.97
CA ASN A 36 -10.46 2.01 -19.92
C ASN A 36 -9.10 2.31 -19.24
N VAL A 37 -9.03 2.23 -17.92
CA VAL A 37 -7.79 2.49 -17.20
C VAL A 37 -6.92 1.25 -17.25
N GLN A 38 -5.67 1.42 -17.69
CA GLN A 38 -4.67 0.34 -17.78
C GLN A 38 -3.68 0.37 -16.63
N ARG A 39 -3.42 1.54 -16.06
CA ARG A 39 -2.46 1.71 -14.95
C ARG A 39 -2.97 2.68 -13.91
N LEU A 40 -2.81 2.31 -12.66
CA LEU A 40 -3.02 3.15 -11.49
C LEU A 40 -1.69 3.40 -10.80
N ILE A 41 -1.48 4.64 -10.38
CA ILE A 41 -0.36 5.02 -9.51
C ILE A 41 -1.00 5.57 -8.24
N LEU A 42 -0.78 4.88 -7.12
CA LEU A 42 -1.43 5.13 -5.85
C LEU A 42 -0.40 5.55 -4.80
N GLN A 43 -0.75 6.53 -4.02
CA GLN A 43 -0.01 6.93 -2.82
C GLN A 43 -0.98 6.95 -1.63
N PRO A 44 -1.25 5.80 -1.01
CA PRO A 44 -2.13 5.74 0.14
C PRO A 44 -1.43 6.29 1.39
N ASN A 45 -2.17 7.06 2.19
CA ASN A 45 -1.65 7.64 3.42
C ASN A 45 -1.81 6.71 4.63
N ARG A 46 -2.73 5.74 4.55
CA ARG A 46 -2.98 4.72 5.60
C ARG A 46 -3.71 3.53 4.99
N ASP A 47 -3.89 2.49 5.79
CA ASP A 47 -4.63 1.27 5.43
C ASP A 47 -4.12 0.62 4.13
N ILE A 48 -2.80 0.67 3.95
CA ILE A 48 -2.14 0.22 2.72
C ILE A 48 -2.42 -1.26 2.41
N PRO A 49 -2.46 -2.19 3.38
CA PRO A 49 -2.84 -3.58 3.12
C PRO A 49 -4.23 -3.70 2.50
N GLU A 50 -5.17 -2.88 2.95
CA GLU A 50 -6.53 -2.85 2.41
C GLU A 50 -6.55 -2.31 0.98
N VAL A 51 -5.73 -1.30 0.68
CA VAL A 51 -5.57 -0.78 -0.68
C VAL A 51 -5.03 -1.87 -1.61
N ARG A 52 -4.00 -2.61 -1.20
CA ARG A 52 -3.47 -3.73 -1.97
C ARG A 52 -4.53 -4.80 -2.26
N MET A 53 -5.31 -5.16 -1.24
CA MET A 53 -6.39 -6.13 -1.39
C MET A 53 -7.47 -5.66 -2.38
N LYS A 54 -7.87 -4.39 -2.29
CA LYS A 54 -8.90 -3.82 -3.16
C LYS A 54 -8.43 -3.69 -4.61
N VAL A 55 -7.22 -3.26 -4.84
CA VAL A 55 -6.60 -3.21 -6.17
C VAL A 55 -6.64 -4.59 -6.84
N MET A 56 -6.29 -5.63 -6.10
CA MET A 56 -6.36 -7.02 -6.58
C MET A 56 -7.80 -7.42 -6.96
N LYS A 57 -8.77 -7.11 -6.09
CA LYS A 57 -10.19 -7.43 -6.34
C LYS A 57 -10.76 -6.71 -7.57
N LEU A 58 -10.20 -5.59 -7.94
CA LEU A 58 -10.60 -4.79 -9.09
C LEU A 58 -9.97 -5.24 -10.41
N GLY A 59 -9.18 -6.29 -10.38
CA GLY A 59 -8.53 -6.85 -11.56
C GLY A 59 -7.24 -6.15 -11.95
N PHE A 60 -6.56 -5.52 -10.99
CA PHE A 60 -5.22 -4.96 -11.15
C PHE A 60 -4.20 -5.78 -10.38
N LYS A 61 -2.97 -5.82 -10.86
CA LYS A 61 -1.81 -6.35 -10.14
C LYS A 61 -0.80 -5.25 -9.84
N ILE A 62 -0.19 -5.32 -8.68
CA ILE A 62 0.94 -4.46 -8.34
C ILE A 62 2.12 -4.88 -9.21
N VAL A 63 2.78 -3.93 -9.86
CA VAL A 63 3.95 -4.17 -10.72
C VAL A 63 5.19 -3.45 -10.23
N ILE A 64 5.05 -2.34 -9.51
CA ILE A 64 6.14 -1.59 -8.90
C ILE A 64 5.66 -1.08 -7.55
N GLU A 65 6.55 -1.12 -6.57
CA GLU A 65 6.37 -0.45 -5.29
C GLU A 65 7.64 0.30 -4.92
N LYS A 66 7.48 1.47 -4.32
CA LYS A 66 8.58 2.28 -3.79
C LYS A 66 8.20 2.92 -2.47
N ILE A 67 9.20 3.08 -1.61
CA ILE A 67 9.12 3.92 -0.42
C ILE A 67 9.86 5.22 -0.71
N VAL A 68 9.23 6.33 -0.35
CA VAL A 68 9.81 7.68 -0.44
C VAL A 68 9.79 8.28 0.96
N PHE A 69 10.88 8.95 1.33
CA PHE A 69 10.96 9.70 2.58
C PHE A 69 11.03 11.18 2.27
N GLU A 70 10.02 11.91 2.74
CA GLU A 70 9.89 13.35 2.51
C GLU A 70 9.19 14.00 3.72
N ASN A 71 9.65 15.17 4.12
CA ASN A 71 9.09 15.92 5.25
C ASN A 71 8.95 15.07 6.55
N ASN A 72 9.98 14.28 6.86
CA ASN A 72 10.02 13.39 8.03
C ASN A 72 8.91 12.29 8.02
N LYS A 73 8.41 11.92 6.86
CA LYS A 73 7.39 10.87 6.69
C LYS A 73 7.80 9.90 5.60
N TYR A 74 7.42 8.65 5.80
CA TYR A 74 7.56 7.59 4.80
C TYR A 74 6.24 7.43 4.02
N TYR A 75 6.35 7.41 2.70
CA TYR A 75 5.22 7.21 1.80
C TYR A 75 5.49 5.97 0.96
N GLU A 76 4.45 5.16 0.75
CA GLU A 76 4.49 4.06 -0.21
C GLU A 76 3.81 4.50 -1.50
N ILE A 77 4.44 4.19 -2.63
CA ILE A 77 3.89 4.40 -3.96
C ILE A 77 3.70 3.03 -4.61
N LEU A 78 2.48 2.75 -5.05
CA LEU A 78 2.12 1.52 -5.73
C LEU A 78 1.79 1.83 -7.19
N VAL A 79 2.41 1.11 -8.10
CA VAL A 79 2.04 1.11 -9.52
C VAL A 79 1.34 -0.22 -9.81
N CYS A 80 0.11 -0.15 -10.32
CA CYS A 80 -0.73 -1.30 -10.56
C CYS A 80 -1.19 -1.31 -12.01
N ASP A 81 -1.02 -2.44 -12.69
CA ASP A 81 -1.47 -2.63 -14.07
C ASP A 81 -2.70 -3.53 -14.13
N ARG A 82 -3.59 -3.22 -15.05
CA ARG A 82 -4.76 -4.06 -15.30
C ARG A 82 -4.33 -5.45 -15.78
N LEU A 83 -4.92 -6.46 -15.19
CA LEU A 83 -4.75 -7.83 -15.65
C LEU A 83 -5.35 -8.01 -17.05
N LYS A 84 -4.56 -8.57 -17.95
CA LYS A 84 -5.01 -8.90 -19.34
C LYS A 84 -5.82 -10.19 -19.39
N THR A 85 -5.66 -11.04 -18.41
CA THR A 85 -6.32 -12.36 -18.30
C THR A 85 -6.95 -12.47 -16.91
N LYS A 86 -7.88 -13.41 -16.75
CA LYS A 86 -8.48 -13.73 -15.44
C LYS A 86 -7.50 -14.55 -14.57
N GLU A 87 -6.27 -14.08 -14.43
CA GLU A 87 -5.34 -14.68 -13.48
C GLU A 87 -5.79 -14.37 -12.06
N ALA A 88 -5.87 -15.40 -11.23
CA ALA A 88 -6.07 -15.20 -9.80
C ALA A 88 -4.75 -14.77 -9.17
N ILE A 89 -4.68 -13.52 -8.71
CA ILE A 89 -3.57 -13.04 -7.90
C ILE A 89 -3.94 -13.20 -6.44
N ASN A 90 -3.12 -13.90 -5.69
CA ASN A 90 -3.25 -14.04 -4.25
C ASN A 90 -1.98 -13.51 -3.58
N TYR A 91 -2.14 -12.45 -2.81
CA TYR A 91 -1.08 -11.97 -1.94
C TYR A 91 -1.19 -12.63 -0.57
N SER A 92 -0.05 -13.03 -0.02
CA SER A 92 0.03 -13.47 1.38
C SER A 92 -0.26 -12.31 2.33
N LEU A 93 -0.49 -12.61 3.60
CA LEU A 93 -0.68 -11.57 4.61
C LEU A 93 0.55 -10.65 4.72
N ASP A 94 1.75 -11.20 4.60
CA ASP A 94 2.97 -10.40 4.60
C ASP A 94 3.12 -9.54 3.34
N GLU A 95 2.76 -10.06 2.18
CA GLU A 95 2.74 -9.28 0.94
C GLU A 95 1.71 -8.14 0.99
N LEU A 96 0.58 -8.36 1.62
CA LEU A 96 -0.40 -7.28 1.84
C LEU A 96 0.12 -6.22 2.81
N GLU A 97 0.73 -6.65 3.92
CA GLU A 97 1.24 -5.73 4.96
C GLU A 97 2.47 -4.94 4.50
N PHE A 98 3.45 -5.62 3.94
CA PHE A 98 4.77 -5.06 3.65
C PHE A 98 5.01 -4.73 2.18
N GLY A 99 4.19 -5.25 1.29
CA GLY A 99 4.31 -5.10 -0.16
C GLY A 99 5.09 -6.22 -0.83
N PRO A 100 4.54 -6.83 -1.90
CA PRO A 100 5.17 -7.97 -2.56
C PRO A 100 6.55 -7.65 -3.17
N TYR A 101 6.74 -6.44 -3.68
CA TYR A 101 8.01 -6.01 -4.25
C TYR A 101 8.95 -5.42 -3.20
N LEU A 102 8.43 -4.74 -2.19
CA LEU A 102 9.22 -4.21 -1.09
C LEU A 102 9.83 -5.32 -0.24
N LEU A 103 9.09 -6.43 -0.01
CA LEU A 103 9.61 -7.62 0.66
C LEU A 103 10.76 -8.28 -0.08
N LYS A 104 10.75 -8.26 -1.41
CA LYS A 104 11.83 -8.83 -2.22
C LYS A 104 13.09 -7.99 -2.18
N ASN A 105 12.95 -6.70 -2.12
CA ASN A 105 14.08 -5.77 -2.24
C ASN A 105 14.65 -5.33 -0.88
N LYS A 106 13.82 -5.14 0.12
CA LYS A 106 14.18 -4.75 1.51
C LYS A 106 15.36 -3.76 1.56
N ASP A 107 15.25 -2.65 0.83
CA ASP A 107 16.28 -1.63 0.81
C ASP A 107 16.38 -0.87 2.15
N GLN A 108 17.28 0.09 2.24
CA GLN A 108 17.50 0.87 3.47
C GLN A 108 16.24 1.66 3.87
N LEU A 109 15.51 2.22 2.91
CA LEU A 109 14.27 2.94 3.21
C LEU A 109 13.17 2.01 3.77
N PHE A 110 13.11 0.77 3.30
CA PHE A 110 12.24 -0.24 3.87
C PHE A 110 12.59 -0.53 5.34
N ALA A 111 13.85 -0.77 5.62
CA ALA A 111 14.32 -1.00 6.98
C ALA A 111 14.03 0.20 7.90
N ASP A 112 14.36 1.39 7.46
CA ASP A 112 14.17 2.63 8.23
C ASP A 112 12.69 2.89 8.53
N LYS A 113 11.82 2.70 7.55
CA LYS A 113 10.37 2.84 7.71
C LYS A 113 9.85 1.91 8.81
N TRP A 114 10.21 0.64 8.74
CA TRP A 114 9.67 -0.37 9.65
C TRP A 114 10.31 -0.32 11.04
N LEU A 115 11.58 0.08 11.15
CA LEU A 115 12.20 0.42 12.44
C LEU A 115 11.50 1.61 13.11
N ASN A 116 11.17 2.62 12.33
CA ASN A 116 10.41 3.77 12.82
C ASN A 116 8.99 3.36 13.28
N GLU A 117 8.36 2.42 12.58
CA GLU A 117 7.05 1.88 12.98
C GLU A 117 7.13 1.09 14.30
N ILE A 118 8.15 0.25 14.48
CA ILE A 118 8.40 -0.44 15.77
C ILE A 118 8.49 0.59 16.90
N LYS A 119 9.26 1.66 16.72
CA LYS A 119 9.42 2.71 17.72
C LYS A 119 8.09 3.36 18.09
N LYS A 120 7.24 3.67 17.12
CA LYS A 120 5.90 4.22 17.35
C LYS A 120 5.02 3.25 18.14
N LEU A 121 5.04 1.97 17.77
CA LEU A 121 4.23 0.94 18.43
C LEU A 121 4.71 0.72 19.88
N GLU A 122 6.02 0.74 20.15
CA GLU A 122 6.57 0.65 21.49
C GLU A 122 6.20 1.88 22.35
N ASP A 123 6.17 3.07 21.76
CA ASP A 123 5.72 4.28 22.46
C ASP A 123 4.22 4.23 22.78
N ILE A 124 3.38 3.72 21.89
CA ILE A 124 1.96 3.50 22.16
C ILE A 124 1.79 2.47 23.28
N LYS A 125 2.59 1.40 23.28
CA LYS A 125 2.54 0.34 24.28
C LYS A 125 2.80 0.85 25.70
N LYS A 126 3.63 1.87 25.88
CA LYS A 126 3.90 2.50 27.18
C LYS A 126 2.66 3.11 27.84
N ASN A 127 1.66 3.49 27.04
CA ASN A 127 0.46 4.23 27.47
C ASN A 127 -0.81 3.38 27.41
N THR A 128 -0.71 2.07 27.22
CA THR A 128 -1.89 1.18 27.15
C THR A 128 -1.69 -0.04 28.03
N THR A 129 -2.80 -0.60 28.51
CA THR A 129 -2.84 -1.85 29.28
C THR A 129 -3.11 -3.08 28.41
N VAL A 130 -3.60 -2.86 27.17
CA VAL A 130 -3.93 -3.93 26.22
C VAL A 130 -2.96 -3.87 25.03
N TYR A 131 -1.85 -4.58 25.14
CA TYR A 131 -0.74 -4.50 24.19
C TYR A 131 -0.42 -5.81 23.45
N GLN A 132 -1.24 -6.86 23.64
CA GLN A 132 -0.99 -8.14 22.97
C GLN A 132 -0.96 -8.02 21.44
N GLN A 133 -1.89 -7.26 20.85
CA GLN A 133 -1.91 -7.03 19.40
C GLN A 133 -0.72 -6.19 18.92
N LEU A 134 -0.29 -5.22 19.74
CA LEU A 134 0.91 -4.43 19.46
C LEU A 134 2.17 -5.29 19.47
N ASP A 135 2.30 -6.18 20.44
CA ASP A 135 3.42 -7.13 20.52
C ASP A 135 3.46 -8.05 19.31
N GLN A 136 2.34 -8.59 18.90
CA GLN A 136 2.25 -9.43 17.69
C GLN A 136 2.69 -8.68 16.44
N LYS A 137 2.28 -7.43 16.30
CA LYS A 137 2.68 -6.59 15.17
C LYS A 137 4.16 -6.26 15.20
N ILE A 138 4.71 -5.90 16.35
CA ILE A 138 6.14 -5.64 16.53
C ILE A 138 6.97 -6.88 16.17
N GLU A 139 6.61 -8.05 16.69
CA GLU A 139 7.30 -9.30 16.38
C GLU A 139 7.25 -9.64 14.89
N ARG A 140 6.12 -9.42 14.25
CA ARG A 140 5.99 -9.64 12.80
C ARG A 140 6.93 -8.73 12.01
N ILE A 141 7.01 -7.45 12.36
CA ILE A 141 7.93 -6.50 11.72
C ILE A 141 9.39 -6.93 11.97
N LYS A 142 9.75 -7.31 13.20
CA LYS A 142 11.09 -7.80 13.54
C LYS A 142 11.46 -9.03 12.70
N ASN A 143 10.56 -9.98 12.56
CA ASN A 143 10.78 -11.17 11.73
C ASN A 143 11.06 -10.81 10.27
N VAL A 144 10.33 -9.87 9.70
CA VAL A 144 10.55 -9.40 8.33
C VAL A 144 11.90 -8.69 8.18
N LEU A 145 12.34 -7.95 9.19
CA LEU A 145 13.63 -7.27 9.23
C LEU A 145 14.80 -8.18 9.64
N CYS A 146 14.54 -9.43 10.03
CA CYS A 146 15.54 -10.37 10.56
C CYS A 146 16.20 -9.88 11.87
N LEU A 147 15.42 -9.30 12.74
CA LEU A 147 15.85 -8.82 14.06
C LEU A 147 15.52 -9.80 15.19
#